data_6cdbea40d7b20bc9afa1897b473988c1
#
_entry.id   6cdbea40d7b20bc9afa1897b473988c1
#
_cell.length_a   1.000
_cell.length_b   1.000
_cell.length_c   1.000
_cell.angle_alpha   90.00
_cell.angle_beta   90.00
_cell.angle_gamma   90.00
#
_symmetry.space_group_name_H-M   'P 1'
#
loop_
_entity.id
_entity.type
_entity.pdbx_description
1 polymer ?
#
loop_
_entity_poly.entity_id
_entity_poly.type
_entity_poly.pdbx_seq_one_letter_code
_entity_poly.pdbx_strand_id
1 'polypeptide(L)'
;MLDEKVGDNMKNIKIAVIDTGIDINDNDIKKNIKFDKSIQLKQISEYEDLDDIHGHGTYCAKTILTICDDASNIEIYPVKIFDNRGITSNENLVKVLENILDSDIDIVNISASTMNDKYKRELENICYKLQKSGKIITSSHHKRAIENDSFPTVLGSVIGVDGSYEIYRDSDYIYRQNNKIQMIANKNECFIEFNNKVTHFGKSSRACAVATGIICNIFNNYGKLSFDELGDILEKESMTSISKDKGVGVSNYKSTPYRLELAEKILYIIRSKFAVEKIDLDFLDKYSVFNNFTNIGKHNAFDFLIEINKTFDLNIDYRNMFLYELDGLNRLVDLIEKSQQKISRL
;
A
#
# COMPACT_ATOMS: atom_id res chain seq x y z
N MET A 1 18.34 -8.23 29.14
CA MET A 1 19.17 -7.02 29.20
C MET A 1 19.10 -6.31 27.86
N LEU A 2 17.96 -5.65 27.60
CA LEU A 2 17.70 -4.81 26.41
C LEU A 2 16.93 -3.53 26.83
N ASP A 3 17.02 -3.17 28.11
CA ASP A 3 16.51 -1.90 28.63
C ASP A 3 17.73 -1.00 28.86
N GLU A 4 17.82 0.05 28.05
CA GLU A 4 18.59 1.29 28.17
C GLU A 4 19.27 1.70 26.86
N LYS A 5 18.47 2.00 25.83
CA LYS A 5 18.88 2.91 24.73
C LYS A 5 17.68 3.76 24.26
N VAL A 6 17.00 4.39 25.19
CA VAL A 6 16.05 5.45 24.85
C VAL A 6 16.71 6.76 25.23
N GLY A 7 17.27 7.47 24.26
CA GLY A 7 17.81 8.80 24.53
C GLY A 7 18.98 9.26 23.63
N ASP A 8 19.16 8.74 22.42
CA ASP A 8 20.04 9.38 21.43
C ASP A 8 19.21 9.84 20.24
N ASN A 9 19.44 11.07 19.75
CA ASN A 9 18.79 11.70 18.62
C ASN A 9 18.42 10.67 17.56
N MET A 10 17.12 10.31 17.48
CA MET A 10 16.65 9.39 16.44
C MET A 10 16.97 10.01 15.08
N LYS A 11 17.99 9.46 14.41
CA LYS A 11 18.34 9.89 13.06
C LYS A 11 17.16 9.61 12.15
N ASN A 12 16.85 10.55 11.26
CA ASN A 12 15.80 10.37 10.27
C ASN A 12 16.00 9.06 9.50
N ILE A 13 14.91 8.36 9.22
CA ILE A 13 14.89 7.18 8.36
C ILE A 13 14.76 7.66 6.91
N LYS A 14 15.72 7.32 6.07
CA LYS A 14 15.82 7.76 4.69
C LYS A 14 15.38 6.66 3.73
N ILE A 15 14.34 6.92 2.97
CA ILE A 15 13.70 5.94 2.09
C ILE A 15 13.82 6.40 0.64
N ALA A 16 14.50 5.64 -0.20
CA ALA A 16 14.43 5.82 -1.65
C ALA A 16 13.19 5.10 -2.20
N VAL A 17 12.30 5.84 -2.84
CA VAL A 17 11.14 5.28 -3.56
C VAL A 17 11.46 5.27 -5.06
N ILE A 18 11.81 4.10 -5.58
CA ILE A 18 12.15 3.89 -7.00
C ILE A 18 10.85 3.63 -7.78
N ASP A 19 10.38 4.66 -8.49
CA ASP A 19 9.06 4.62 -9.14
C ASP A 19 8.93 5.65 -10.29
N THR A 20 7.71 6.14 -10.55
CA THR A 20 7.34 7.14 -11.59
C THR A 20 7.66 8.58 -11.22
N GLY A 21 8.23 8.83 -10.05
CA GLY A 21 8.40 10.13 -9.43
C GLY A 21 7.48 10.28 -8.23
N ILE A 22 7.39 11.49 -7.66
CA ILE A 22 6.43 11.83 -6.59
C ILE A 22 5.92 13.23 -6.87
N ASP A 23 4.62 13.48 -6.65
CA ASP A 23 4.05 14.83 -6.68
C ASP A 23 4.66 15.66 -5.54
N ILE A 24 5.61 16.51 -5.92
CA ILE A 24 6.37 17.35 -4.99
C ILE A 24 5.52 18.45 -4.34
N ASN A 25 4.33 18.71 -4.87
CA ASN A 25 3.40 19.72 -4.38
C ASN A 25 2.28 19.13 -3.51
N ASP A 26 2.20 17.81 -3.38
CA ASP A 26 1.18 17.14 -2.57
C ASP A 26 1.29 17.53 -1.09
N ASN A 27 0.23 18.15 -0.57
CA ASN A 27 0.22 18.73 0.77
C ASN A 27 0.42 17.72 1.90
N ASP A 28 0.04 16.47 1.70
CA ASP A 28 0.12 15.42 2.72
C ASP A 28 1.57 14.96 2.95
N ILE A 29 2.39 14.99 1.89
CA ILE A 29 3.71 14.36 1.90
C ILE A 29 4.89 15.30 1.62
N LYS A 30 4.66 16.50 1.05
CA LYS A 30 5.74 17.42 0.60
C LYS A 30 6.79 17.73 1.66
N LYS A 31 6.42 17.77 2.94
CA LYS A 31 7.35 18.02 4.06
C LYS A 31 8.39 16.92 4.25
N ASN A 32 8.03 15.70 3.85
CA ASN A 32 8.87 14.51 3.97
C ASN A 32 9.77 14.31 2.74
N ILE A 33 9.48 14.97 1.60
CA ILE A 33 10.21 14.77 0.35
C ILE A 33 11.55 15.51 0.39
N LYS A 34 12.60 14.81 0.02
CA LYS A 34 13.97 15.31 -0.11
C LYS A 34 14.51 14.99 -1.50
N PHE A 35 15.43 15.80 -1.98
CA PHE A 35 16.13 15.59 -3.24
C PHE A 35 17.59 15.29 -3.02
N ASP A 36 18.09 14.25 -3.67
CA ASP A 36 19.50 13.95 -3.79
C ASP A 36 19.81 13.60 -5.25
N LYS A 37 20.55 14.48 -5.92
CA LYS A 37 20.94 14.32 -7.31
C LYS A 37 21.85 13.10 -7.52
N SER A 38 22.62 12.72 -6.52
CA SER A 38 23.63 11.65 -6.63
C SER A 38 23.01 10.27 -6.89
N ILE A 39 21.77 10.07 -6.41
CA ILE A 39 21.06 8.79 -6.57
C ILE A 39 20.18 8.73 -7.82
N GLN A 40 20.09 9.81 -8.59
CA GLN A 40 19.22 9.91 -9.76
C GLN A 40 19.89 9.36 -11.03
N LEU A 41 19.06 9.08 -12.05
CA LEU A 41 19.53 8.93 -13.41
C LEU A 41 20.07 10.27 -13.94
N LYS A 42 21.04 10.25 -14.87
CA LYS A 42 21.70 11.46 -15.39
C LYS A 42 20.75 12.51 -15.98
N GLN A 43 19.60 12.11 -16.54
CA GLN A 43 18.59 12.99 -17.11
C GLN A 43 17.76 13.73 -16.05
N ILE A 44 17.80 13.29 -14.80
CA ILE A 44 17.14 13.95 -13.65
C ILE A 44 18.15 14.91 -13.03
N SER A 45 17.99 16.17 -13.26
CA SER A 45 18.96 17.20 -12.85
C SER A 45 18.46 18.10 -11.73
N GLU A 46 17.15 18.28 -11.64
CA GLU A 46 16.48 19.21 -10.75
C GLU A 46 15.35 18.53 -9.96
N TYR A 47 14.91 19.19 -8.90
CA TYR A 47 13.86 18.68 -8.04
C TYR A 47 12.51 18.54 -8.80
N GLU A 48 12.23 19.46 -9.70
CA GLU A 48 11.03 19.50 -10.52
C GLU A 48 10.95 18.34 -11.52
N ASP A 49 12.08 17.77 -11.92
CA ASP A 49 12.12 16.59 -12.79
C ASP A 49 11.51 15.33 -12.13
N LEU A 50 11.35 15.36 -10.80
CA LEU A 50 10.78 14.25 -10.03
C LEU A 50 9.27 14.19 -10.07
N ASP A 51 8.61 15.23 -10.61
CA ASP A 51 7.15 15.32 -10.61
C ASP A 51 6.48 14.08 -11.22
N ASP A 52 5.43 13.62 -10.54
CA ASP A 52 4.74 12.37 -10.86
C ASP A 52 3.45 12.63 -11.63
N ILE A 53 3.52 12.54 -12.94
CA ILE A 53 2.33 12.65 -13.80
C ILE A 53 1.47 11.37 -13.76
N HIS A 54 2.09 10.22 -13.46
CA HIS A 54 1.44 8.91 -13.45
C HIS A 54 0.69 8.65 -12.12
N GLY A 55 1.20 9.14 -11.01
CA GLY A 55 0.65 9.02 -9.66
C GLY A 55 1.13 7.81 -8.86
N HIS A 56 1.71 6.78 -9.51
CA HIS A 56 2.01 5.51 -8.83
C HIS A 56 3.07 5.67 -7.72
N GLY A 57 4.16 6.38 -7.96
CA GLY A 57 5.19 6.62 -6.93
C GLY A 57 4.66 7.48 -5.78
N THR A 58 3.79 8.46 -6.09
CA THR A 58 3.09 9.27 -5.07
C THR A 58 2.20 8.38 -4.18
N TYR A 59 1.48 7.42 -4.77
CA TYR A 59 0.67 6.48 -3.99
C TYR A 59 1.52 5.60 -3.07
N CYS A 60 2.69 5.13 -3.55
CA CYS A 60 3.63 4.39 -2.73
C CYS A 60 4.12 5.22 -1.55
N ALA A 61 4.56 6.46 -1.77
CA ALA A 61 5.04 7.37 -0.74
C ALA A 61 3.95 7.69 0.31
N LYS A 62 2.74 8.03 -0.14
CA LYS A 62 1.59 8.27 0.75
C LYS A 62 1.29 7.03 1.60
N THR A 63 1.30 5.83 1.00
CA THR A 63 1.05 4.59 1.73
C THR A 63 2.13 4.35 2.79
N ILE A 64 3.42 4.48 2.46
CA ILE A 64 4.51 4.32 3.42
C ILE A 64 4.30 5.25 4.61
N LEU A 65 4.07 6.55 4.36
CA LEU A 65 3.90 7.55 5.43
C LEU A 65 2.63 7.33 6.26
N THR A 66 1.55 6.81 5.66
CA THR A 66 0.30 6.49 6.38
C THR A 66 0.48 5.30 7.31
N ILE A 67 1.34 4.33 6.96
CA ILE A 67 1.62 3.14 7.78
C ILE A 67 2.61 3.47 8.91
N CYS A 68 3.47 4.46 8.74
CA CYS A 68 4.41 4.88 9.78
C CYS A 68 3.67 5.49 10.97
N ASP A 69 3.89 4.96 12.18
CA ASP A 69 3.32 5.47 13.43
C ASP A 69 3.79 6.92 13.72
N ASP A 70 5.04 7.21 13.40
CA ASP A 70 5.61 8.56 13.39
C ASP A 70 6.28 8.85 12.05
N ALA A 71 5.59 9.61 11.21
CA ALA A 71 6.10 10.04 9.92
C ALA A 71 6.99 11.31 10.01
N SER A 72 7.15 11.92 11.19
CA SER A 72 7.90 13.19 11.34
C SER A 72 9.40 13.01 11.13
N ASN A 73 9.92 11.82 11.38
CA ASN A 73 11.34 11.45 11.20
C ASN A 73 11.60 10.68 9.89
N ILE A 74 10.62 10.59 8.99
CA ILE A 74 10.76 9.92 7.69
C ILE A 74 11.14 10.93 6.63
N GLU A 75 12.19 10.63 5.87
CA GLU A 75 12.59 11.35 4.67
C GLU A 75 12.41 10.47 3.44
N ILE A 76 11.60 10.92 2.49
CA ILE A 76 11.34 10.22 1.21
C ILE A 76 12.21 10.85 0.13
N TYR A 77 13.01 10.01 -0.52
CA TYR A 77 13.84 10.37 -1.67
C TYR A 77 13.24 9.76 -2.93
N PRO A 78 12.51 10.53 -3.74
CA PRO A 78 12.01 10.05 -5.02
C PRO A 78 13.17 9.66 -5.95
N VAL A 79 13.09 8.48 -6.56
CA VAL A 79 14.04 8.03 -7.59
C VAL A 79 13.23 7.66 -8.84
N LYS A 80 13.17 8.59 -9.79
CA LYS A 80 12.35 8.44 -10.98
C LYS A 80 13.08 7.62 -12.05
N ILE A 81 12.59 6.42 -12.29
CA ILE A 81 13.13 5.54 -13.35
C ILE A 81 12.12 5.23 -14.45
N PHE A 82 10.82 5.42 -14.20
CA PHE A 82 9.76 5.18 -15.16
C PHE A 82 9.42 6.46 -15.93
N ASP A 83 9.12 6.30 -17.21
CA ASP A 83 8.55 7.37 -18.03
C ASP A 83 7.05 7.59 -17.68
N ASN A 84 6.42 8.58 -18.31
CA ASN A 84 5.01 8.92 -18.10
C ASN A 84 4.01 7.81 -18.49
N ARG A 85 4.48 6.74 -19.14
CA ARG A 85 3.69 5.55 -19.48
C ARG A 85 3.92 4.40 -18.50
N GLY A 86 4.73 4.62 -17.45
CA GLY A 86 5.11 3.58 -16.49
C GLY A 86 6.08 2.55 -17.08
N ILE A 87 6.91 2.94 -18.06
CA ILE A 87 7.89 2.06 -18.73
C ILE A 87 9.30 2.43 -18.29
N THR A 88 10.10 1.42 -17.98
CA THR A 88 11.53 1.57 -17.68
C THR A 88 12.32 0.37 -18.22
N SER A 89 13.65 0.45 -18.16
CA SER A 89 14.55 -0.67 -18.43
C SER A 89 15.17 -1.22 -17.15
N ASN A 90 15.54 -2.51 -17.15
CA ASN A 90 16.29 -3.09 -16.02
C ASN A 90 17.67 -2.43 -15.85
N GLU A 91 18.24 -1.90 -16.91
CA GLU A 91 19.49 -1.15 -16.86
C GLU A 91 19.36 0.12 -16.02
N ASN A 92 18.22 0.85 -16.15
CA ASN A 92 17.95 2.01 -15.31
C ASN A 92 17.84 1.63 -13.83
N LEU A 93 17.19 0.50 -13.52
CA LEU A 93 17.10 0.00 -12.14
C LEU A 93 18.49 -0.31 -11.58
N VAL A 94 19.35 -1.04 -12.34
CA VAL A 94 20.71 -1.33 -11.90
C VAL A 94 21.49 -0.04 -11.63
N LYS A 95 21.45 0.93 -12.55
CA LYS A 95 22.16 2.22 -12.40
C LYS A 95 21.75 2.99 -11.15
N VAL A 96 20.45 3.09 -10.84
CA VAL A 96 20.02 3.82 -9.63
C VAL A 96 20.38 3.05 -8.36
N LEU A 97 20.34 1.72 -8.36
CA LEU A 97 20.80 0.92 -7.23
C LEU A 97 22.32 1.08 -7.00
N GLU A 98 23.11 1.17 -8.07
CA GLU A 98 24.56 1.50 -7.97
C GLU A 98 24.78 2.90 -7.39
N ASN A 99 24.01 3.89 -7.83
CA ASN A 99 24.07 5.25 -7.29
C ASN A 99 23.70 5.30 -5.79
N ILE A 100 22.70 4.49 -5.36
CA ILE A 100 22.25 4.43 -3.96
C ILE A 100 23.33 3.77 -3.06
N LEU A 101 24.23 2.95 -3.58
CA LEU A 101 25.19 2.20 -2.77
C LEU A 101 26.00 3.11 -1.85
N ASP A 102 26.49 4.22 -2.36
CA ASP A 102 27.34 5.18 -1.63
C ASP A 102 26.53 6.30 -0.93
N SER A 103 25.20 6.27 -1.01
CA SER A 103 24.33 7.23 -0.35
C SER A 103 24.06 6.85 1.11
N ASP A 104 23.41 7.74 1.84
CA ASP A 104 22.97 7.51 3.22
C ASP A 104 21.50 7.03 3.33
N ILE A 105 20.94 6.53 2.23
CA ILE A 105 19.63 5.86 2.21
C ILE A 105 19.65 4.61 3.08
N ASP A 106 18.59 4.41 3.86
CA ASP A 106 18.43 3.27 4.75
C ASP A 106 17.57 2.16 4.13
N ILE A 107 16.47 2.56 3.48
CA ILE A 107 15.49 1.64 2.90
C ILE A 107 15.27 2.00 1.44
N VAL A 108 15.19 0.99 0.58
CA VAL A 108 14.88 1.13 -0.84
C VAL A 108 13.56 0.43 -1.12
N ASN A 109 12.50 1.18 -1.45
CA ASN A 109 11.22 0.63 -1.89
C ASN A 109 11.18 0.54 -3.41
N ILE A 110 10.99 -0.67 -3.95
CA ILE A 110 10.85 -0.95 -5.38
C ILE A 110 9.47 -1.55 -5.64
N SER A 111 8.47 -0.72 -5.93
CA SER A 111 7.11 -1.19 -6.20
C SER A 111 6.94 -1.72 -7.62
N ALA A 112 8.00 -2.31 -8.16
CA ALA A 112 8.08 -2.89 -9.49
C ALA A 112 8.98 -4.13 -9.51
N SER A 113 8.79 -4.99 -10.50
CA SER A 113 9.65 -6.15 -10.76
C SER A 113 9.51 -6.62 -12.21
N THR A 114 10.45 -7.42 -12.66
CA THR A 114 10.49 -7.97 -14.02
C THR A 114 10.67 -9.48 -14.02
N MET A 115 10.07 -10.16 -14.99
CA MET A 115 10.35 -11.58 -15.28
C MET A 115 11.51 -11.79 -16.25
N ASN A 116 12.10 -10.68 -16.77
CA ASN A 116 13.23 -10.75 -17.69
C ASN A 116 14.52 -10.88 -16.88
N ASP A 117 15.23 -11.98 -17.07
CA ASP A 117 16.46 -12.36 -16.35
C ASP A 117 17.75 -11.80 -16.97
N LYS A 118 17.67 -11.03 -18.06
CA LYS A 118 18.84 -10.46 -18.75
C LYS A 118 19.81 -9.74 -17.81
N TYR A 119 19.30 -9.06 -16.78
CA TYR A 119 20.10 -8.32 -15.80
C TYR A 119 20.09 -8.98 -14.41
N LYS A 120 19.75 -10.27 -14.34
CA LYS A 120 19.66 -10.99 -13.06
C LYS A 120 20.96 -10.92 -12.25
N ARG A 121 22.10 -11.17 -12.91
CA ARG A 121 23.42 -11.19 -12.24
C ARG A 121 23.81 -9.81 -11.72
N GLU A 122 23.56 -8.77 -12.49
CA GLU A 122 23.81 -7.37 -12.08
C GLU A 122 22.94 -6.99 -10.91
N LEU A 123 21.65 -7.31 -10.95
CA LEU A 123 20.72 -7.06 -9.84
C LEU A 123 21.11 -7.86 -8.59
N GLU A 124 21.46 -9.13 -8.74
CA GLU A 124 21.92 -9.97 -7.62
C GLU A 124 23.16 -9.38 -6.93
N ASN A 125 24.16 -8.98 -7.73
CA ASN A 125 25.39 -8.39 -7.23
C ASN A 125 25.13 -7.05 -6.52
N ILE A 126 24.35 -6.13 -7.12
CA ILE A 126 24.13 -4.81 -6.51
C ILE A 126 23.21 -4.89 -5.29
N CYS A 127 22.16 -5.71 -5.29
CA CYS A 127 21.29 -5.89 -4.14
C CYS A 127 22.06 -6.52 -2.96
N TYR A 128 22.96 -7.49 -3.22
CA TYR A 128 23.83 -8.04 -2.20
C TYR A 128 24.77 -7.00 -1.60
N LYS A 129 25.38 -6.12 -2.42
CA LYS A 129 26.25 -5.04 -1.93
C LYS A 129 25.48 -4.04 -1.06
N LEU A 130 24.27 -3.67 -1.47
CA LEU A 130 23.37 -2.79 -0.71
C LEU A 130 23.02 -3.41 0.64
N GLN A 131 22.63 -4.68 0.67
CA GLN A 131 22.39 -5.42 1.92
C GLN A 131 23.63 -5.41 2.83
N LYS A 132 24.81 -5.69 2.28
CA LYS A 132 26.08 -5.69 3.05
C LYS A 132 26.48 -4.30 3.55
N SER A 133 26.04 -3.23 2.88
CA SER A 133 26.22 -1.85 3.36
C SER A 133 25.16 -1.42 4.40
N GLY A 134 24.30 -2.34 4.85
CA GLY A 134 23.28 -2.08 5.87
C GLY A 134 21.97 -1.50 5.33
N LYS A 135 21.76 -1.50 4.01
CA LYS A 135 20.51 -1.01 3.41
C LYS A 135 19.49 -2.14 3.29
N ILE A 136 18.22 -1.83 3.54
CA ILE A 136 17.10 -2.76 3.38
C ILE A 136 16.41 -2.49 2.05
N ILE A 137 16.16 -3.53 1.27
CA ILE A 137 15.45 -3.44 0.00
C ILE A 137 14.14 -4.19 0.12
N THR A 138 13.02 -3.53 -0.18
CA THR A 138 11.71 -4.15 -0.40
C THR A 138 11.37 -4.15 -1.88
N SER A 139 10.80 -5.24 -2.40
CA SER A 139 10.41 -5.30 -3.81
C SER A 139 9.11 -6.06 -4.00
N SER A 140 8.20 -5.50 -4.79
CA SER A 140 6.89 -6.10 -5.06
C SER A 140 6.98 -7.27 -6.03
N HIS A 141 6.25 -8.36 -5.74
CA HIS A 141 6.14 -9.50 -6.62
C HIS A 141 5.36 -9.16 -7.91
N HIS A 142 5.84 -9.65 -9.05
CA HIS A 142 5.22 -9.38 -10.34
C HIS A 142 3.91 -10.16 -10.49
N LYS A 143 2.82 -9.47 -10.79
CA LYS A 143 1.45 -10.02 -10.85
C LYS A 143 1.25 -11.23 -11.80
N ARG A 144 2.16 -11.42 -12.77
CA ARG A 144 2.11 -12.53 -13.75
C ARG A 144 3.11 -13.63 -13.43
N ALA A 145 3.93 -13.47 -12.39
CA ALA A 145 4.97 -14.43 -12.02
C ALA A 145 4.42 -15.50 -11.06
N ILE A 146 3.30 -16.16 -11.41
CA ILE A 146 2.64 -17.14 -10.52
C ILE A 146 3.58 -18.32 -10.23
N GLU A 147 4.34 -18.79 -11.23
CA GLU A 147 5.30 -19.90 -11.10
C GLU A 147 6.73 -19.50 -11.51
N ASN A 148 6.93 -18.25 -11.94
CA ASN A 148 8.19 -17.77 -12.44
C ASN A 148 8.85 -16.81 -11.45
N ASP A 149 10.16 -16.63 -11.60
CA ASP A 149 10.90 -15.64 -10.84
C ASP A 149 10.59 -14.22 -11.31
N SER A 150 10.52 -13.31 -10.37
CA SER A 150 10.52 -11.88 -10.66
C SER A 150 11.67 -11.19 -9.93
N PHE A 151 12.39 -10.36 -10.65
CA PHE A 151 13.61 -9.70 -10.16
C PHE A 151 13.36 -8.20 -9.92
N PRO A 152 13.90 -7.64 -8.82
CA PRO A 152 14.80 -8.24 -7.83
C PRO A 152 14.11 -9.03 -6.71
N THR A 153 12.80 -9.17 -6.72
CA THR A 153 11.94 -9.63 -5.62
C THR A 153 12.35 -10.99 -5.01
N VAL A 154 12.82 -11.93 -5.85
CA VAL A 154 13.20 -13.30 -5.40
C VAL A 154 14.64 -13.42 -4.94
N LEU A 155 15.41 -12.32 -4.93
CA LEU A 155 16.81 -12.33 -4.53
C LEU A 155 16.93 -12.43 -3.01
N GLY A 156 17.83 -13.25 -2.48
CA GLY A 156 18.00 -13.48 -1.05
C GLY A 156 18.47 -12.24 -0.25
N SER A 157 18.92 -11.19 -0.93
CA SER A 157 19.31 -9.89 -0.36
C SER A 157 18.18 -8.85 -0.40
N VAL A 158 16.97 -9.26 -0.76
CA VAL A 158 15.78 -8.39 -0.91
C VAL A 158 14.65 -8.99 -0.11
N ILE A 159 13.92 -8.18 0.63
CA ILE A 159 12.63 -8.57 1.20
C ILE A 159 11.60 -8.56 0.07
N GLY A 160 11.37 -9.72 -0.53
CA GLY A 160 10.36 -9.90 -1.56
C GLY A 160 8.96 -9.87 -0.95
N VAL A 161 8.10 -9.02 -1.50
CA VAL A 161 6.75 -8.80 -0.97
C VAL A 161 5.70 -9.20 -1.99
N ASP A 162 4.79 -10.09 -1.60
CA ASP A 162 3.52 -10.31 -2.28
C ASP A 162 2.37 -9.83 -1.40
N GLY A 163 1.17 -9.79 -1.93
CA GLY A 163 0.00 -9.31 -1.21
C GLY A 163 -1.10 -10.35 -1.10
N SER A 164 -1.89 -10.25 -0.01
CA SER A 164 -3.11 -11.03 0.16
C SER A 164 -4.32 -10.13 0.37
N TYR A 165 -5.45 -10.47 -0.26
CA TYR A 165 -6.76 -9.86 0.02
C TYR A 165 -7.39 -10.38 1.33
N GLU A 166 -6.83 -11.43 1.92
CA GLU A 166 -7.29 -11.99 3.19
C GLU A 166 -6.59 -11.38 4.41
N ILE A 167 -5.63 -10.49 4.19
CA ILE A 167 -5.05 -9.63 5.23
C ILE A 167 -5.79 -8.30 5.19
N TYR A 168 -6.53 -8.00 6.26
CA TYR A 168 -7.45 -6.86 6.31
C TYR A 168 -6.89 -5.62 7.01
N ARG A 169 -5.84 -5.76 7.80
CA ARG A 169 -5.17 -4.63 8.47
C ARG A 169 -3.78 -4.45 7.90
N ASP A 170 -3.35 -3.20 7.80
CA ASP A 170 -2.03 -2.87 7.28
C ASP A 170 -0.90 -3.20 8.26
N SER A 171 -1.23 -3.35 9.56
CA SER A 171 -0.29 -3.84 10.59
C SER A 171 -0.04 -5.35 10.51
N ASP A 172 -0.92 -6.09 9.85
CA ASP A 172 -0.88 -7.54 9.80
C ASP A 172 -0.08 -8.02 8.59
N TYR A 173 0.80 -8.99 8.81
CA TYR A 173 1.60 -9.59 7.74
C TYR A 173 2.03 -11.01 8.11
N ILE A 174 2.46 -11.76 7.11
CA ILE A 174 3.19 -13.02 7.28
C ILE A 174 4.62 -12.79 6.79
N TYR A 175 5.60 -13.21 7.56
CA TYR A 175 7.00 -13.20 7.17
C TYR A 175 7.62 -14.58 7.41
N ARG A 176 8.43 -15.04 6.44
CA ARG A 176 9.18 -16.30 6.50
C ARG A 176 10.51 -16.06 5.81
N GLN A 177 11.57 -15.96 6.59
CA GLN A 177 12.92 -15.58 6.13
C GLN A 177 13.43 -16.52 5.02
N ASN A 178 13.15 -17.81 5.11
CA ASN A 178 13.64 -18.81 4.16
C ASN A 178 12.78 -18.98 2.90
N ASN A 179 11.69 -18.24 2.78
CA ASN A 179 10.84 -18.30 1.59
C ASN A 179 11.42 -17.45 0.47
N LYS A 180 11.13 -17.84 -0.78
CA LYS A 180 11.51 -17.10 -1.98
C LYS A 180 10.87 -15.69 -2.02
N ILE A 181 9.61 -15.59 -1.60
CA ILE A 181 8.93 -14.35 -1.27
C ILE A 181 8.74 -14.35 0.24
N GLN A 182 9.47 -13.49 0.92
CA GLN A 182 9.56 -13.55 2.37
C GLN A 182 8.35 -12.96 3.07
N MET A 183 7.72 -11.92 2.50
CA MET A 183 6.65 -11.18 3.15
C MET A 183 5.35 -11.21 2.36
N ILE A 184 4.23 -11.44 3.05
CA ILE A 184 2.88 -11.28 2.52
C ILE A 184 2.18 -10.21 3.34
N ALA A 185 1.78 -9.11 2.69
CA ALA A 185 1.15 -7.97 3.33
C ALA A 185 -0.24 -7.67 2.72
N ASN A 186 -0.95 -6.70 3.29
CA ASN A 186 -2.27 -6.29 2.81
C ASN A 186 -2.18 -5.63 1.43
N LYS A 187 -2.88 -6.19 0.44
CA LYS A 187 -2.99 -5.64 -0.92
C LYS A 187 -4.37 -5.09 -1.27
N ASN A 188 -5.29 -5.03 -0.29
CA ASN A 188 -6.62 -4.49 -0.53
C ASN A 188 -6.53 -3.06 -1.05
N GLU A 189 -7.38 -2.72 -2.01
CA GLU A 189 -7.43 -1.36 -2.53
C GLU A 189 -8.05 -0.43 -1.49
N CYS A 190 -7.39 0.71 -1.25
CA CYS A 190 -7.89 1.83 -0.46
C CYS A 190 -8.09 3.06 -1.34
N PHE A 191 -8.91 3.99 -0.88
CA PHE A 191 -8.98 5.30 -1.51
C PHE A 191 -7.69 6.08 -1.27
N ILE A 192 -7.30 6.87 -2.26
CA ILE A 192 -6.14 7.76 -2.20
C ILE A 192 -6.41 9.01 -3.05
N GLU A 193 -5.90 10.15 -2.60
CA GLU A 193 -6.03 11.40 -3.34
C GLU A 193 -4.76 11.69 -4.15
N PHE A 194 -4.95 12.14 -5.39
CA PHE A 194 -3.90 12.59 -6.29
C PHE A 194 -4.44 13.66 -7.23
N ASN A 195 -3.75 14.78 -7.37
CA ASN A 195 -4.18 15.90 -8.21
C ASN A 195 -5.62 16.36 -7.90
N ASN A 196 -5.97 16.49 -6.62
CA ASN A 196 -7.32 16.84 -6.14
C ASN A 196 -8.43 15.90 -6.61
N LYS A 197 -8.10 14.66 -6.94
CA LYS A 197 -9.06 13.61 -7.29
C LYS A 197 -8.88 12.39 -6.42
N VAL A 198 -9.99 11.87 -5.89
CA VAL A 198 -9.98 10.62 -5.17
C VAL A 198 -9.99 9.47 -6.17
N THR A 199 -9.01 8.59 -6.03
CA THR A 199 -8.85 7.36 -6.80
C THR A 199 -8.60 6.18 -5.85
N HIS A 200 -8.04 5.09 -6.33
CA HIS A 200 -7.72 3.94 -5.49
C HIS A 200 -6.32 3.40 -5.78
N PHE A 201 -5.69 2.85 -4.74
CA PHE A 201 -4.40 2.19 -4.82
C PHE A 201 -4.43 0.83 -4.10
N GLY A 202 -3.80 -0.18 -4.69
CA GLY A 202 -3.84 -1.54 -4.17
C GLY A 202 -2.86 -2.49 -4.85
N LYS A 203 -3.11 -3.80 -4.70
CA LYS A 203 -2.31 -4.90 -5.28
C LYS A 203 -0.91 -5.00 -4.69
N SER A 204 0.01 -5.69 -5.39
CA SER A 204 1.36 -5.96 -4.88
C SER A 204 2.20 -4.71 -4.63
N SER A 205 2.00 -3.64 -5.43
CA SER A 205 2.71 -2.37 -5.20
C SER A 205 2.31 -1.73 -3.87
N ARG A 206 1.01 -1.76 -3.52
CA ARG A 206 0.54 -1.29 -2.21
C ARG A 206 1.09 -2.17 -1.09
N ALA A 207 1.05 -3.50 -1.24
CA ALA A 207 1.60 -4.42 -0.25
C ALA A 207 3.10 -4.15 0.01
N CYS A 208 3.88 -3.82 -1.02
CA CYS A 208 5.29 -3.45 -0.90
C CYS A 208 5.47 -2.14 -0.12
N ALA A 209 4.65 -1.13 -0.40
CA ALA A 209 4.67 0.14 0.34
C ALA A 209 4.25 -0.06 1.81
N VAL A 210 3.24 -0.91 2.09
CA VAL A 210 2.84 -1.32 3.45
C VAL A 210 4.01 -1.99 4.18
N ALA A 211 4.67 -2.96 3.53
CA ALA A 211 5.85 -3.64 4.09
C ALA A 211 6.97 -2.65 4.44
N THR A 212 7.21 -1.65 3.58
CA THR A 212 8.20 -0.59 3.84
C THR A 212 7.81 0.24 5.07
N GLY A 213 6.53 0.62 5.20
CA GLY A 213 6.05 1.35 6.38
C GLY A 213 6.15 0.52 7.68
N ILE A 214 5.88 -0.78 7.64
CA ILE A 214 6.09 -1.70 8.78
C ILE A 214 7.57 -1.71 9.19
N ILE A 215 8.50 -1.78 8.23
CA ILE A 215 9.93 -1.74 8.51
C ILE A 215 10.34 -0.41 9.14
N CYS A 216 9.74 0.70 8.70
CA CYS A 216 9.98 2.01 9.35
C CYS A 216 9.54 2.00 10.82
N ASN A 217 8.39 1.41 11.15
CA ASN A 217 7.94 1.29 12.54
C ASN A 217 8.89 0.44 13.37
N ILE A 218 9.43 -0.65 12.82
CA ILE A 218 10.46 -1.45 13.49
C ILE A 218 11.74 -0.60 13.71
N PHE A 219 12.18 0.17 12.72
CA PHE A 219 13.32 1.07 12.88
C PHE A 219 13.07 2.19 13.88
N ASN A 220 11.85 2.70 13.99
CA ASN A 220 11.48 3.67 15.02
C ASN A 220 11.56 3.07 16.44
N ASN A 221 11.19 1.80 16.58
CA ASN A 221 11.15 1.13 17.88
C ASN A 221 12.52 0.57 18.32
N TYR A 222 13.33 0.07 17.38
CA TYR A 222 14.55 -0.68 17.68
C TYR A 222 15.83 0.00 17.18
N GLY A 223 15.72 1.11 16.42
CA GLY A 223 16.81 1.69 15.68
C GLY A 223 17.06 0.98 14.34
N LYS A 224 18.08 1.45 13.59
CA LYS A 224 18.45 0.82 12.32
C LYS A 224 19.10 -0.55 12.57
N LEU A 225 18.56 -1.57 11.91
CA LEU A 225 18.93 -2.97 12.07
C LEU A 225 19.61 -3.49 10.80
N SER A 226 20.45 -4.51 10.96
CA SER A 226 20.94 -5.31 9.84
C SER A 226 19.78 -6.13 9.22
N PHE A 227 20.01 -6.65 8.02
CA PHE A 227 19.00 -7.46 7.31
C PHE A 227 18.56 -8.70 8.12
N ASP A 228 19.52 -9.37 8.79
CA ASP A 228 19.25 -10.57 9.56
C ASP A 228 18.49 -10.23 10.86
N GLU A 229 18.91 -9.20 11.62
CA GLU A 229 18.21 -8.74 12.82
C GLU A 229 16.78 -8.29 12.51
N LEU A 230 16.59 -7.57 11.39
CA LEU A 230 15.25 -7.18 10.92
C LEU A 230 14.42 -8.41 10.59
N GLY A 231 15.01 -9.40 9.90
CA GLY A 231 14.36 -10.67 9.58
C GLY A 231 13.85 -11.41 10.82
N ASP A 232 14.66 -11.50 11.85
CA ASP A 232 14.30 -12.14 13.12
C ASP A 232 13.10 -11.43 13.81
N ILE A 233 13.07 -10.10 13.80
CA ILE A 233 11.96 -9.32 14.37
C ILE A 233 10.71 -9.50 13.52
N LEU A 234 10.83 -9.37 12.20
CA LEU A 234 9.70 -9.56 11.28
C LEU A 234 9.08 -10.97 11.42
N GLU A 235 9.90 -12.01 11.57
CA GLU A 235 9.40 -13.38 11.74
C GLU A 235 8.72 -13.58 13.09
N LYS A 236 9.26 -13.01 14.16
CA LYS A 236 8.72 -13.07 15.52
C LYS A 236 7.38 -12.34 15.64
N GLU A 237 7.22 -11.17 15.01
CA GLU A 237 6.01 -10.36 15.09
C GLU A 237 4.96 -10.73 14.03
N SER A 238 5.31 -11.58 13.06
CA SER A 238 4.41 -11.98 11.99
C SER A 238 3.29 -12.89 12.45
N MET A 239 2.17 -12.84 11.76
CA MET A 239 1.11 -13.84 11.91
C MET A 239 1.63 -15.24 11.54
N THR A 240 1.14 -16.26 12.22
CA THR A 240 1.50 -17.67 11.93
C THR A 240 0.85 -18.18 10.65
N SER A 241 -0.35 -17.71 10.35
CA SER A 241 -1.11 -18.02 9.15
C SER A 241 -2.16 -16.94 8.86
N ILE A 242 -2.61 -16.87 7.62
CA ILE A 242 -3.79 -16.08 7.29
C ILE A 242 -4.99 -16.80 7.92
N SER A 243 -5.66 -16.13 8.87
CA SER A 243 -6.89 -16.64 9.46
C SER A 243 -7.94 -16.72 8.34
N LYS A 244 -8.54 -17.91 8.18
CA LYS A 244 -9.73 -18.06 7.33
C LYS A 244 -10.98 -17.42 7.95
N ASP A 245 -10.86 -16.92 9.15
CA ASP A 245 -11.91 -16.11 9.77
C ASP A 245 -12.07 -14.85 8.93
N LYS A 246 -13.12 -14.89 8.13
CA LYS A 246 -13.65 -13.80 7.33
C LYS A 246 -13.59 -12.55 8.18
N GLY A 247 -12.71 -11.63 7.81
CA GLY A 247 -12.44 -10.43 8.59
C GLY A 247 -13.71 -9.82 9.14
N VAL A 248 -13.68 -9.48 10.41
CA VAL A 248 -14.73 -8.87 11.22
C VAL A 248 -16.10 -9.50 10.93
N GLY A 249 -16.64 -10.31 11.83
CA GLY A 249 -17.94 -10.96 11.68
C GLY A 249 -19.00 -9.98 11.17
N VAL A 250 -19.34 -10.12 9.89
CA VAL A 250 -20.31 -9.25 9.22
C VAL A 250 -21.69 -9.76 9.59
N SER A 251 -22.48 -8.93 10.27
CA SER A 251 -23.83 -9.30 10.67
C SER A 251 -24.77 -9.31 9.49
N ASN A 252 -25.69 -10.26 9.43
CA ASN A 252 -26.68 -10.32 8.35
C ASN A 252 -27.61 -9.07 8.39
N TYR A 253 -27.87 -8.47 7.24
CA TYR A 253 -28.77 -7.32 7.14
C TYR A 253 -30.21 -7.63 7.56
N LYS A 254 -30.65 -8.90 7.50
CA LYS A 254 -31.96 -9.37 7.96
C LYS A 254 -32.03 -9.59 9.49
N SER A 255 -30.96 -9.39 10.25
CA SER A 255 -30.90 -9.71 11.67
C SER A 255 -31.80 -8.83 12.56
N THR A 256 -32.09 -7.61 12.13
CA THR A 256 -33.02 -6.68 12.80
C THR A 256 -33.84 -5.89 11.79
N PRO A 257 -35.04 -5.41 12.16
CA PRO A 257 -35.83 -4.52 11.30
C PRO A 257 -35.07 -3.26 10.88
N TYR A 258 -34.27 -2.71 11.77
CA TYR A 258 -33.46 -1.52 11.48
C TYR A 258 -32.40 -1.79 10.39
N ARG A 259 -31.71 -2.91 10.48
CA ARG A 259 -30.70 -3.29 9.46
C ARG A 259 -31.35 -3.56 8.10
N LEU A 260 -32.56 -4.12 8.09
CA LEU A 260 -33.34 -4.29 6.86
C LEU A 260 -33.69 -2.94 6.24
N GLU A 261 -34.11 -1.95 7.06
CA GLU A 261 -34.40 -0.58 6.58
C GLU A 261 -33.13 0.07 5.97
N LEU A 262 -31.95 -0.10 6.59
CA LEU A 262 -30.69 0.37 6.02
C LEU A 262 -30.42 -0.28 4.66
N ALA A 263 -30.61 -1.60 4.54
CA ALA A 263 -30.42 -2.33 3.29
C ALA A 263 -31.37 -1.86 2.18
N GLU A 264 -32.62 -1.58 2.50
CA GLU A 264 -33.60 -1.03 1.55
C GLU A 264 -33.21 0.36 1.05
N LYS A 265 -32.69 1.22 1.95
CA LYS A 265 -32.17 2.54 1.54
C LYS A 265 -30.93 2.41 0.66
N ILE A 266 -30.01 1.47 0.95
CA ILE A 266 -28.86 1.18 0.08
C ILE A 266 -29.35 0.73 -1.30
N LEU A 267 -30.28 -0.21 -1.36
CA LEU A 267 -30.88 -0.68 -2.62
C LEU A 267 -31.52 0.48 -3.40
N TYR A 268 -32.21 1.39 -2.71
CA TYR A 268 -32.78 2.59 -3.34
C TYR A 268 -31.70 3.48 -3.97
N ILE A 269 -30.59 3.74 -3.27
CA ILE A 269 -29.45 4.50 -3.82
C ILE A 269 -28.93 3.83 -5.09
N ILE A 270 -28.66 2.52 -5.02
CA ILE A 270 -28.11 1.77 -6.15
C ILE A 270 -29.05 1.84 -7.34
N ARG A 271 -30.35 1.57 -7.15
CA ARG A 271 -31.35 1.60 -8.22
C ARG A 271 -31.55 2.98 -8.84
N SER A 272 -31.52 4.03 -8.00
CA SER A 272 -31.84 5.39 -8.46
C SER A 272 -30.68 6.12 -9.09
N LYS A 273 -29.44 5.75 -8.76
CA LYS A 273 -28.24 6.50 -9.15
C LYS A 273 -27.26 5.72 -10.04
N PHE A 274 -27.21 4.40 -9.89
CA PHE A 274 -26.14 3.60 -10.50
C PHE A 274 -26.66 2.45 -11.38
N ALA A 275 -27.63 1.67 -10.91
CA ALA A 275 -28.03 0.43 -11.57
C ALA A 275 -28.52 0.64 -13.01
N VAL A 276 -28.09 -0.22 -13.91
CA VAL A 276 -28.54 -0.29 -15.31
C VAL A 276 -29.69 -1.26 -15.48
N GLU A 277 -29.89 -2.19 -14.53
CA GLU A 277 -30.92 -3.21 -14.56
C GLU A 277 -31.70 -3.28 -13.23
N LYS A 278 -32.87 -3.94 -13.25
CA LYS A 278 -33.66 -4.15 -12.03
C LYS A 278 -32.98 -5.18 -11.13
N ILE A 279 -32.52 -4.75 -9.97
CA ILE A 279 -31.89 -5.57 -8.92
C ILE A 279 -32.74 -5.53 -7.64
N ASP A 280 -32.58 -6.48 -6.74
CA ASP A 280 -33.25 -6.55 -5.44
C ASP A 280 -32.24 -6.88 -4.31
N LEU A 281 -32.74 -6.98 -3.08
CA LEU A 281 -31.92 -7.29 -1.91
C LEU A 281 -31.33 -8.70 -1.99
N ASP A 282 -32.04 -9.68 -2.52
CA ASP A 282 -31.54 -11.04 -2.66
C ASP A 282 -30.40 -11.12 -3.68
N PHE A 283 -30.45 -10.30 -4.72
CA PHE A 283 -29.33 -10.12 -5.64
C PHE A 283 -28.09 -9.54 -4.93
N LEU A 284 -28.26 -8.44 -4.17
CA LEU A 284 -27.17 -7.78 -3.46
C LEU A 284 -26.61 -8.61 -2.30
N ASP A 285 -27.40 -9.50 -1.72
CA ASP A 285 -26.95 -10.44 -0.68
C ASP A 285 -26.08 -11.55 -1.28
N LYS A 286 -26.38 -11.96 -2.50
CA LYS A 286 -25.72 -13.08 -3.18
C LYS A 286 -24.49 -12.67 -3.96
N TYR A 287 -24.47 -11.46 -4.51
CA TYR A 287 -23.42 -11.00 -5.41
C TYR A 287 -22.71 -9.75 -4.84
N SER A 288 -21.46 -9.56 -5.26
CA SER A 288 -20.71 -8.32 -5.04
C SER A 288 -21.54 -7.09 -5.47
N VAL A 289 -21.42 -6.00 -4.71
CA VAL A 289 -22.01 -4.70 -5.12
C VAL A 289 -21.26 -4.14 -6.34
N PHE A 290 -19.97 -4.45 -6.48
CA PHE A 290 -19.16 -4.00 -7.62
C PHE A 290 -19.33 -4.95 -8.81
N ASN A 291 -20.36 -4.69 -9.63
CA ASN A 291 -20.63 -5.48 -10.81
C ASN A 291 -21.33 -4.65 -11.91
N ASN A 292 -21.47 -5.24 -13.10
CA ASN A 292 -22.06 -4.55 -14.26
C ASN A 292 -23.57 -4.26 -14.11
N PHE A 293 -24.30 -5.02 -13.29
CA PHE A 293 -25.76 -4.81 -13.11
C PHE A 293 -26.02 -3.60 -12.19
N THR A 294 -25.20 -3.42 -11.17
CA THR A 294 -25.25 -2.24 -10.30
C THR A 294 -24.59 -1.03 -10.96
N ASN A 295 -23.74 -1.24 -11.98
CA ASN A 295 -22.87 -0.22 -12.58
C ASN A 295 -21.98 0.49 -11.55
N ILE A 296 -21.69 -0.17 -10.42
CA ILE A 296 -20.72 0.29 -9.42
C ILE A 296 -19.43 -0.53 -9.57
N GLY A 297 -18.31 0.15 -9.50
CA GLY A 297 -17.00 -0.45 -9.56
C GLY A 297 -15.94 0.49 -9.00
N LYS A 298 -14.68 0.11 -9.10
CA LYS A 298 -13.57 0.91 -8.57
C LYS A 298 -13.51 2.34 -9.15
N HIS A 299 -13.99 2.53 -10.37
CA HIS A 299 -13.96 3.81 -11.09
C HIS A 299 -14.94 4.84 -10.54
N ASN A 300 -16.00 4.43 -9.86
CA ASN A 300 -17.03 5.30 -9.27
C ASN A 300 -17.39 4.93 -7.82
N ALA A 301 -16.54 4.14 -7.15
CA ALA A 301 -16.73 3.78 -5.74
C ALA A 301 -16.78 5.00 -4.82
N PHE A 302 -16.03 6.06 -5.15
CA PHE A 302 -16.05 7.31 -4.39
C PHE A 302 -17.38 8.04 -4.55
N ASP A 303 -17.95 8.11 -5.75
CA ASP A 303 -19.27 8.69 -5.97
C ASP A 303 -20.35 7.91 -5.21
N PHE A 304 -20.21 6.59 -5.14
CA PHE A 304 -21.12 5.76 -4.35
C PHE A 304 -21.01 6.06 -2.84
N LEU A 305 -19.79 6.24 -2.30
CA LEU A 305 -19.59 6.66 -0.91
C LEU A 305 -20.19 8.04 -0.63
N ILE A 306 -20.08 8.98 -1.57
CA ILE A 306 -20.70 10.31 -1.45
C ILE A 306 -22.23 10.18 -1.34
N GLU A 307 -22.88 9.36 -2.18
CA GLU A 307 -24.33 9.16 -2.12
C GLU A 307 -24.77 8.47 -0.82
N ILE A 308 -23.96 7.54 -0.27
CA ILE A 308 -24.18 6.94 1.05
C ILE A 308 -24.10 8.02 2.14
N ASN A 309 -23.02 8.79 2.19
CA ASN A 309 -22.86 9.86 3.17
C ASN A 309 -24.04 10.83 3.15
N LYS A 310 -24.46 11.25 1.96
CA LYS A 310 -25.59 12.16 1.77
C LYS A 310 -26.93 11.55 2.23
N THR A 311 -27.19 10.30 1.89
CA THR A 311 -28.50 9.66 2.17
C THR A 311 -28.68 9.35 3.66
N PHE A 312 -27.60 9.00 4.35
CA PHE A 312 -27.63 8.62 5.76
C PHE A 312 -27.17 9.74 6.70
N ASP A 313 -26.90 10.94 6.18
CA ASP A 313 -26.37 12.09 6.95
C ASP A 313 -25.08 11.72 7.72
N LEU A 314 -24.12 11.13 6.99
CA LEU A 314 -22.84 10.65 7.54
C LEU A 314 -21.68 11.45 6.97
N ASN A 315 -20.54 11.39 7.67
CA ASN A 315 -19.26 11.91 7.20
C ASN A 315 -18.20 10.80 7.34
N ILE A 316 -18.34 9.75 6.54
CA ILE A 316 -17.37 8.66 6.50
C ILE A 316 -16.14 9.14 5.75
N ASP A 317 -14.99 9.17 6.44
CA ASP A 317 -13.73 9.60 5.85
C ASP A 317 -13.13 8.48 4.98
N TYR A 318 -13.09 8.74 3.67
CA TYR A 318 -12.56 7.80 2.68
C TYR A 318 -11.07 7.43 2.88
N ARG A 319 -10.28 8.31 3.50
CA ARG A 319 -8.84 8.11 3.71
C ARG A 319 -8.52 6.90 4.59
N ASN A 320 -9.50 6.45 5.38
CA ASN A 320 -9.37 5.30 6.27
C ASN A 320 -10.17 4.09 5.78
N MET A 321 -10.54 4.05 4.48
CA MET A 321 -11.40 3.01 3.93
C MET A 321 -10.74 2.18 2.86
N PHE A 322 -11.05 0.89 2.91
CA PHE A 322 -10.79 -0.03 1.80
C PHE A 322 -12.02 -0.18 0.92
N LEU A 323 -11.80 -0.37 -0.38
CA LEU A 323 -12.89 -0.52 -1.34
C LEU A 323 -13.78 -1.74 -1.04
N TYR A 324 -13.21 -2.81 -0.46
CA TYR A 324 -14.00 -3.99 -0.11
C TYR A 324 -15.09 -3.71 0.94
N GLU A 325 -14.97 -2.64 1.72
CA GLU A 325 -15.99 -2.25 2.71
C GLU A 325 -17.27 -1.75 2.04
N LEU A 326 -17.17 -1.27 0.80
CA LEU A 326 -18.30 -0.89 -0.04
C LEU A 326 -18.82 -2.04 -0.92
N ASP A 327 -18.08 -3.15 -0.99
CA ASP A 327 -18.37 -4.26 -1.92
C ASP A 327 -19.10 -5.41 -1.24
N GLY A 328 -20.27 -5.13 -0.68
CA GLY A 328 -21.15 -6.15 -0.12
C GLY A 328 -22.23 -5.55 0.77
N LEU A 329 -23.49 -5.98 0.57
CA LEU A 329 -24.65 -5.42 1.27
C LEU A 329 -24.50 -5.44 2.79
N ASN A 330 -24.10 -6.58 3.36
CA ASN A 330 -23.95 -6.72 4.80
C ASN A 330 -22.81 -5.83 5.38
N ARG A 331 -21.72 -5.65 4.62
CA ARG A 331 -20.62 -4.76 5.01
C ARG A 331 -21.05 -3.29 4.98
N LEU A 332 -21.81 -2.90 3.97
CA LEU A 332 -22.37 -1.55 3.87
C LEU A 332 -23.30 -1.25 5.04
N VAL A 333 -24.18 -2.19 5.39
CA VAL A 333 -25.06 -2.04 6.56
C VAL A 333 -24.25 -1.90 7.85
N ASP A 334 -23.22 -2.74 8.04
CA ASP A 334 -22.32 -2.63 9.20
C ASP A 334 -21.57 -1.29 9.24
N LEU A 335 -21.08 -0.83 8.10
CA LEU A 335 -20.37 0.45 7.97
C LEU A 335 -21.26 1.62 8.39
N ILE A 336 -22.49 1.65 7.87
CA ILE A 336 -23.46 2.71 8.17
C ILE A 336 -23.85 2.68 9.65
N GLU A 337 -24.22 1.50 10.17
CA GLU A 337 -24.61 1.33 11.56
C GLU A 337 -23.52 1.78 12.54
N LYS A 338 -22.27 1.36 12.32
CA LYS A 338 -21.11 1.78 13.10
C LYS A 338 -20.86 3.29 13.02
N SER A 339 -21.04 3.89 11.86
CA SER A 339 -20.84 5.33 11.65
C SER A 339 -21.89 6.16 12.39
N GLN A 340 -23.15 5.72 12.36
CA GLN A 340 -24.25 6.36 13.13
C GLN A 340 -24.04 6.26 14.65
N GLN A 341 -23.57 5.11 15.14
CA GLN A 341 -23.26 4.93 16.56
C GLN A 341 -22.13 5.84 17.05
N LYS A 342 -21.14 6.15 16.19
CA LYS A 342 -20.09 7.11 16.53
C LYS A 342 -20.64 8.52 16.68
N ILE A 343 -21.54 8.95 15.80
CA ILE A 343 -22.19 10.28 15.87
C ILE A 343 -23.04 10.42 17.13
N SER A 344 -23.79 9.38 17.51
CA SER A 344 -24.67 9.42 18.69
C SER A 344 -23.92 9.43 20.04
N ARG A 345 -22.60 9.21 20.04
CA ARG A 345 -21.74 9.24 21.24
C ARG A 345 -20.94 10.53 21.39
N LEU A 346 -20.98 11.41 20.39
CA LEU A 346 -20.40 12.76 20.38
C LEU A 346 -21.46 13.79 20.80
#